data_304b7c76042d7816e5772032790c733e
#
_entry.id   304b7c76042d7816e5772032790c733e
#
_cell.length_a   1.000
_cell.length_b   1.000
_cell.length_c   1.000
_cell.angle_alpha   90.00
_cell.angle_beta   90.00
_cell.angle_gamma   90.00
#
_symmetry.space_group_name_H-M   'P 1'
#
loop_
_entity.id
_entity.type
_entity.pdbx_description
1 polymer ?
#
loop_
_entity_poly.entity_id
_entity_poly.type
_entity_poly.pdbx_seq_one_letter_code
_entity_poly.pdbx_strand_id
1 'polypeptide(L)'
;QLVDERIVGNKPSNLSYGEAAAFRLTTLTAWELLFDRLQVSKDDDSKSILIIGAAGGVGSIMVQLAKQLTKLNIIGTASREETTSWLQDLGVYTVLNHKHKLSEELEKHNLPAPDYVVSLNGTEHHIDEIVKLIKPQGKFGFIDDPKSLDVMPFKSKAVSTHFEFMFTRSMFQTEDMIEQHHILNKVSDLIDNTIAF
;
A
#
# COMPACT_ATOMS: atom_id res chain seq x y z
N GLN A 1 5.21 15.17 -27.22
CA GLN A 1 4.03 14.38 -26.90
C GLN A 1 3.02 15.28 -26.18
N LEU A 2 1.76 15.23 -26.59
CA LEU A 2 0.68 15.91 -25.88
C LEU A 2 0.13 14.93 -24.82
N VAL A 3 0.03 15.39 -23.59
CA VAL A 3 -0.57 14.68 -22.47
C VAL A 3 -1.48 15.61 -21.70
N ASP A 4 -2.48 15.07 -21.03
CA ASP A 4 -3.41 15.83 -20.20
C ASP A 4 -2.65 16.30 -18.93
N GLU A 5 -2.73 17.61 -18.64
CA GLU A 5 -2.03 18.19 -17.49
C GLU A 5 -2.50 17.65 -16.15
N ARG A 6 -3.74 17.15 -16.07
CA ARG A 6 -4.33 16.59 -14.85
C ARG A 6 -3.69 15.27 -14.40
N ILE A 7 -2.93 14.60 -15.29
CA ILE A 7 -2.29 13.31 -14.98
C ILE A 7 -0.76 13.38 -14.98
N VAL A 8 -0.17 14.57 -15.01
CA VAL A 8 1.29 14.77 -14.93
C VAL A 8 1.64 15.59 -13.70
N GLY A 9 2.83 15.37 -13.17
CA GLY A 9 3.38 16.13 -12.05
C GLY A 9 4.83 16.51 -12.29
N ASN A 10 5.37 17.33 -11.43
CA ASN A 10 6.77 17.73 -11.46
C ASN A 10 7.66 16.50 -11.21
N LYS A 11 8.79 16.46 -11.91
CA LYS A 11 9.84 15.49 -11.62
C LYS A 11 10.57 15.92 -10.35
N PRO A 12 10.80 15.02 -9.37
CA PRO A 12 11.70 15.31 -8.26
C PRO A 12 13.07 15.78 -8.77
N SER A 13 13.62 16.80 -8.12
CA SER A 13 14.88 17.42 -8.57
C SER A 13 16.08 16.49 -8.41
N ASN A 14 16.06 15.64 -7.38
CA ASN A 14 17.10 14.70 -7.00
C ASN A 14 17.05 13.34 -7.72
N LEU A 15 16.03 13.09 -8.55
CA LEU A 15 15.92 11.86 -9.34
C LEU A 15 16.31 12.08 -10.80
N SER A 16 16.92 11.07 -11.42
CA SER A 16 17.07 11.00 -12.86
C SER A 16 15.72 10.84 -13.56
N TYR A 17 15.65 11.05 -14.88
CA TYR A 17 14.43 10.82 -15.65
C TYR A 17 13.98 9.34 -15.62
N GLY A 18 14.91 8.41 -15.59
CA GLY A 18 14.60 6.96 -15.51
C GLY A 18 13.96 6.60 -14.17
N GLU A 19 14.54 7.04 -13.08
CA GLU A 19 14.00 6.83 -11.72
C GLU A 19 12.63 7.49 -11.58
N ALA A 20 12.49 8.75 -11.98
CA ALA A 20 11.21 9.46 -11.93
C ALA A 20 10.11 8.80 -12.78
N ALA A 21 10.44 8.20 -13.92
CA ALA A 21 9.50 7.47 -14.75
C ALA A 21 9.04 6.17 -14.09
N ALA A 22 9.92 5.48 -13.38
CA ALA A 22 9.63 4.20 -12.72
C ALA A 22 8.68 4.35 -11.52
N PHE A 23 8.75 5.48 -10.80
CA PHE A 23 8.00 5.61 -9.55
C PHE A 23 6.55 6.10 -9.71
N ARG A 24 6.19 6.73 -10.84
CA ARG A 24 4.90 7.39 -11.02
C ARG A 24 3.69 6.46 -10.82
N LEU A 25 3.66 5.32 -11.50
CA LEU A 25 2.56 4.36 -11.41
C LEU A 25 2.42 3.82 -9.98
N THR A 26 3.53 3.37 -9.43
CA THR A 26 3.59 2.78 -8.09
C THR A 26 3.20 3.76 -7.00
N THR A 27 3.55 5.04 -7.18
CA THR A 27 3.18 6.13 -6.26
C THR A 27 1.69 6.41 -6.25
N LEU A 28 1.08 6.59 -7.43
CA LEU A 28 -0.37 6.82 -7.53
C LEU A 28 -1.14 5.66 -6.90
N THR A 29 -0.78 4.43 -7.26
CA THR A 29 -1.40 3.22 -6.68
C THR A 29 -1.27 3.19 -5.16
N ALA A 30 -0.06 3.42 -4.63
CA ALA A 30 0.17 3.38 -3.19
C ALA A 30 -0.59 4.50 -2.45
N TRP A 31 -0.56 5.71 -2.99
CA TRP A 31 -1.26 6.86 -2.41
C TRP A 31 -2.77 6.68 -2.42
N GLU A 32 -3.34 6.40 -3.61
CA GLU A 32 -4.79 6.26 -3.77
C GLU A 32 -5.33 5.12 -2.88
N LEU A 33 -4.62 3.98 -2.82
CA LEU A 33 -5.03 2.88 -1.95
C LEU A 33 -5.00 3.26 -0.47
N LEU A 34 -3.93 3.90 0.02
CA LEU A 34 -3.82 4.29 1.42
C LEU A 34 -4.83 5.37 1.82
N PHE A 35 -4.88 6.46 1.05
CA PHE A 35 -5.53 7.69 1.51
C PHE A 35 -6.92 7.90 0.92
N ASP A 36 -7.17 7.48 -0.31
CA ASP A 36 -8.46 7.69 -0.97
C ASP A 36 -9.40 6.48 -0.74
N ARG A 37 -8.88 5.24 -0.81
CA ARG A 37 -9.69 4.02 -0.64
C ARG A 37 -9.78 3.61 0.82
N LEU A 38 -8.66 3.25 1.42
CA LEU A 38 -8.64 2.79 2.81
C LEU A 38 -8.87 3.94 3.81
N GLN A 39 -8.55 5.17 3.42
CA GLN A 39 -8.65 6.35 4.29
C GLN A 39 -7.99 6.08 5.65
N VAL A 40 -6.71 5.65 5.58
CA VAL A 40 -5.98 5.30 6.79
C VAL A 40 -5.85 6.48 7.73
N SER A 41 -5.93 6.21 9.04
CA SER A 41 -5.72 7.24 10.05
C SER A 41 -4.27 7.75 9.99
N LYS A 42 -4.09 9.06 9.96
CA LYS A 42 -2.76 9.68 9.94
C LYS A 42 -2.16 9.86 11.33
N ASP A 43 -2.99 10.10 12.33
CA ASP A 43 -2.57 10.53 13.66
C ASP A 43 -2.79 9.49 14.76
N ASP A 44 -3.36 8.33 14.43
CA ASP A 44 -3.66 7.26 15.40
C ASP A 44 -2.53 6.21 15.42
N ASP A 45 -1.68 6.29 16.41
CA ASP A 45 -0.55 5.39 16.64
C ASP A 45 -0.95 4.01 17.22
N SER A 46 -2.22 3.86 17.62
CA SER A 46 -2.76 2.57 18.08
C SER A 46 -3.12 1.63 16.94
N LYS A 47 -3.20 2.13 15.71
CA LYS A 47 -3.59 1.36 14.52
C LYS A 47 -2.38 0.76 13.81
N SER A 48 -2.67 -0.36 13.13
CA SER A 48 -1.66 -1.05 12.33
C SER A 48 -2.14 -1.38 10.92
N ILE A 49 -1.18 -1.47 10.01
CA ILE A 49 -1.36 -1.89 8.63
C ILE A 49 -0.45 -3.06 8.30
N LEU A 50 -1.03 -4.14 7.77
CA LEU A 50 -0.29 -5.27 7.21
C LEU A 50 -0.22 -5.11 5.68
N ILE A 51 0.99 -5.10 5.12
CA ILE A 51 1.22 -4.97 3.68
C ILE A 51 1.81 -6.28 3.14
N ILE A 52 1.00 -7.04 2.41
CA ILE A 52 1.41 -8.26 1.71
C ILE A 52 2.04 -7.84 0.39
N GLY A 53 3.27 -8.30 0.11
CA GLY A 53 4.07 -7.86 -1.03
C GLY A 53 4.80 -6.53 -0.80
N ALA A 54 5.07 -6.20 0.45
CA ALA A 54 5.67 -4.93 0.88
C ALA A 54 7.03 -4.61 0.20
N ALA A 55 7.83 -5.61 -0.15
CA ALA A 55 9.14 -5.42 -0.79
C ALA A 55 9.06 -5.24 -2.33
N GLY A 56 7.87 -5.27 -2.92
CA GLY A 56 7.66 -4.98 -4.35
C GLY A 56 7.64 -3.48 -4.65
N GLY A 57 7.52 -3.09 -5.91
CA GLY A 57 7.55 -1.68 -6.33
C GLY A 57 6.50 -0.81 -5.65
N VAL A 58 5.22 -1.21 -5.67
CA VAL A 58 4.15 -0.48 -4.95
C VAL A 58 4.35 -0.54 -3.45
N GLY A 59 4.73 -1.71 -2.92
CA GLY A 59 4.92 -1.93 -1.49
C GLY A 59 6.01 -1.06 -0.88
N SER A 60 7.16 -0.95 -1.56
CA SER A 60 8.28 -0.13 -1.10
C SER A 60 7.90 1.35 -0.99
N ILE A 61 7.14 1.87 -1.94
CA ILE A 61 6.63 3.24 -1.89
C ILE A 61 5.55 3.39 -0.82
N MET A 62 4.62 2.44 -0.74
CA MET A 62 3.55 2.44 0.26
C MET A 62 4.08 2.47 1.68
N VAL A 63 5.11 1.68 1.98
CA VAL A 63 5.80 1.68 3.28
C VAL A 63 6.36 3.07 3.60
N GLN A 64 7.05 3.68 2.65
CA GLN A 64 7.66 5.00 2.85
C GLN A 64 6.59 6.09 3.04
N LEU A 65 5.53 6.09 2.23
CA LEU A 65 4.41 7.02 2.39
C LEU A 65 3.70 6.84 3.74
N ALA A 66 3.41 5.60 4.14
CA ALA A 66 2.77 5.32 5.42
C ALA A 66 3.65 5.79 6.58
N LYS A 67 4.97 5.54 6.53
CA LYS A 67 5.92 5.97 7.54
C LYS A 67 6.03 7.49 7.67
N GLN A 68 6.03 8.21 6.54
CA GLN A 68 6.21 9.68 6.52
C GLN A 68 4.92 10.43 6.86
N LEU A 69 3.78 9.90 6.47
CA LEU A 69 2.51 10.63 6.49
C LEU A 69 1.52 10.11 7.55
N THR A 70 1.88 9.05 8.29
CA THR A 70 1.00 8.45 9.30
C THR A 70 1.80 8.05 10.55
N LYS A 71 1.06 7.72 11.61
CA LYS A 71 1.63 7.11 12.83
C LYS A 71 1.32 5.61 12.93
N LEU A 72 0.94 4.98 11.82
CA LEU A 72 0.58 3.56 11.81
C LEU A 72 1.76 2.65 12.16
N ASN A 73 1.48 1.58 12.88
CA ASN A 73 2.40 0.47 13.04
C ASN A 73 2.42 -0.34 11.74
N ILE A 74 3.53 -0.31 11.01
CA ILE A 74 3.67 -0.95 9.70
C ILE A 74 4.22 -2.35 9.86
N ILE A 75 3.49 -3.34 9.32
CA ILE A 75 3.88 -4.74 9.26
C ILE A 75 4.03 -5.10 7.78
N GLY A 76 5.22 -5.48 7.37
CA GLY A 76 5.48 -5.91 6.00
C GLY A 76 5.55 -7.42 5.86
N THR A 77 5.45 -7.95 4.63
CA THR A 77 5.76 -9.36 4.39
C THR A 77 6.91 -9.52 3.41
N ALA A 78 7.81 -10.44 3.72
CA ALA A 78 8.90 -10.90 2.86
C ALA A 78 9.21 -12.38 3.15
N SER A 79 9.88 -13.06 2.22
CA SER A 79 10.22 -14.48 2.39
C SER A 79 11.69 -14.80 2.07
N ARG A 80 12.47 -13.80 1.67
CA ARG A 80 13.91 -13.89 1.37
C ARG A 80 14.65 -12.90 2.26
N GLU A 81 15.86 -13.23 2.64
CA GLU A 81 16.71 -12.38 3.47
C GLU A 81 16.92 -10.98 2.85
N GLU A 82 17.25 -10.93 1.55
CA GLU A 82 17.41 -9.70 0.80
C GLU A 82 16.19 -8.77 0.89
N THR A 83 14.98 -9.31 0.69
CA THR A 83 13.74 -8.53 0.75
C THR A 83 13.36 -8.14 2.18
N THR A 84 13.77 -8.93 3.17
CA THR A 84 13.60 -8.59 4.59
C THR A 84 14.52 -7.44 4.97
N SER A 85 15.81 -7.51 4.58
CA SER A 85 16.77 -6.41 4.81
C SER A 85 16.31 -5.13 4.12
N TRP A 86 15.84 -5.21 2.88
CA TRP A 86 15.27 -4.08 2.17
C TRP A 86 14.15 -3.40 2.95
N LEU A 87 13.19 -4.16 3.48
CA LEU A 87 12.11 -3.60 4.28
C LEU A 87 12.60 -2.97 5.58
N GLN A 88 13.61 -3.57 6.22
CA GLN A 88 14.24 -3.01 7.42
C GLN A 88 14.96 -1.69 7.12
N ASP A 89 15.64 -1.58 5.99
CA ASP A 89 16.27 -0.33 5.53
C ASP A 89 15.23 0.76 5.29
N LEU A 90 14.04 0.40 4.78
CA LEU A 90 12.90 1.30 4.66
C LEU A 90 12.24 1.63 6.02
N GLY A 91 12.68 0.98 7.11
CA GLY A 91 12.22 1.20 8.48
C GLY A 91 10.98 0.40 8.88
N VAL A 92 10.74 -0.74 8.23
CA VAL A 92 9.77 -1.75 8.68
C VAL A 92 10.47 -2.73 9.60
N TYR A 93 10.23 -2.61 10.89
CA TYR A 93 10.88 -3.47 11.88
C TYR A 93 10.20 -4.82 12.07
N THR A 94 8.93 -4.92 11.69
CA THR A 94 8.16 -6.16 11.78
C THR A 94 7.91 -6.72 10.39
N VAL A 95 8.60 -7.82 10.04
CA VAL A 95 8.48 -8.48 8.75
C VAL A 95 8.05 -9.93 8.97
N LEU A 96 6.86 -10.28 8.44
CA LEU A 96 6.30 -11.63 8.50
C LEU A 96 6.70 -12.42 7.26
N ASN A 97 6.86 -13.74 7.42
CA ASN A 97 7.17 -14.61 6.29
C ASN A 97 5.87 -15.13 5.63
N HIS A 98 5.55 -14.59 4.46
CA HIS A 98 4.34 -14.97 3.71
C HIS A 98 4.35 -16.40 3.12
N LYS A 99 5.42 -17.18 3.30
CA LYS A 99 5.42 -18.63 3.01
C LYS A 99 4.75 -19.45 4.11
N HIS A 100 4.57 -18.88 5.28
CA HIS A 100 3.84 -19.46 6.39
C HIS A 100 2.43 -18.86 6.45
N LYS A 101 1.56 -19.42 7.27
CA LYS A 101 0.27 -18.80 7.55
C LYS A 101 0.48 -17.49 8.27
N LEU A 102 -0.06 -16.43 7.72
CA LEU A 102 0.12 -15.07 8.26
C LEU A 102 -0.49 -14.92 9.67
N SER A 103 -1.57 -15.66 9.97
CA SER A 103 -2.15 -15.68 11.31
C SER A 103 -1.18 -16.27 12.35
N GLU A 104 -0.49 -17.37 12.02
CA GLU A 104 0.51 -17.98 12.88
C GLU A 104 1.76 -17.07 13.04
N GLU A 105 2.16 -16.37 11.98
CA GLU A 105 3.26 -15.40 12.07
C GLU A 105 2.90 -14.20 12.97
N LEU A 106 1.66 -13.68 12.90
CA LEU A 106 1.21 -12.65 13.84
C LEU A 106 1.28 -13.11 15.30
N GLU A 107 0.79 -14.29 15.59
CA GLU A 107 0.83 -14.88 16.94
C GLU A 107 2.27 -15.05 17.44
N LYS A 108 3.15 -15.59 16.61
CA LYS A 108 4.58 -15.77 16.91
C LYS A 108 5.29 -14.47 17.28
N HIS A 109 4.89 -13.37 16.65
CA HIS A 109 5.41 -12.02 16.93
C HIS A 109 4.63 -11.27 18.01
N ASN A 110 3.63 -11.91 18.66
CA ASN A 110 2.74 -11.30 19.65
C ASN A 110 2.08 -10.01 19.15
N LEU A 111 1.66 -9.98 17.90
CA LEU A 111 1.05 -8.82 17.27
C LEU A 111 -0.47 -8.90 17.34
N PRO A 112 -1.15 -7.77 17.59
CA PRO A 112 -2.60 -7.71 17.50
C PRO A 112 -3.09 -7.82 16.05
N ALA A 113 -4.36 -8.15 15.88
CA ALA A 113 -5.03 -8.13 14.58
C ALA A 113 -4.93 -6.74 13.93
N PRO A 114 -4.46 -6.63 12.66
CA PRO A 114 -4.29 -5.35 11.99
C PRO A 114 -5.63 -4.69 11.66
N ASP A 115 -5.67 -3.36 11.76
CA ASP A 115 -6.83 -2.54 11.39
C ASP A 115 -6.98 -2.42 9.87
N TYR A 116 -5.84 -2.39 9.17
CA TYR A 116 -5.77 -2.32 7.71
C TYR A 116 -4.96 -3.49 7.18
N VAL A 117 -5.42 -4.08 6.08
CA VAL A 117 -4.65 -5.09 5.33
C VAL A 117 -4.62 -4.70 3.87
N VAL A 118 -3.43 -4.70 3.30
CA VAL A 118 -3.21 -4.47 1.86
C VAL A 118 -2.57 -5.71 1.25
N SER A 119 -3.13 -6.18 0.14
CA SER A 119 -2.55 -7.25 -0.67
C SER A 119 -2.16 -6.68 -2.04
N LEU A 120 -0.86 -6.71 -2.32
CA LEU A 120 -0.30 -6.14 -3.55
C LEU A 120 0.03 -7.22 -4.59
N ASN A 121 -0.02 -8.49 -4.20
CA ASN A 121 0.23 -9.62 -5.10
C ASN A 121 -0.24 -10.93 -4.46
N GLY A 122 -0.80 -11.82 -5.28
CA GLY A 122 -1.21 -13.16 -4.86
C GLY A 122 -2.38 -13.17 -3.89
N THR A 123 -3.28 -12.21 -3.99
CA THR A 123 -4.44 -12.05 -3.11
C THR A 123 -5.26 -13.32 -2.98
N GLU A 124 -5.48 -14.06 -4.07
CA GLU A 124 -6.23 -15.32 -4.05
C GLU A 124 -5.60 -16.40 -3.14
N HIS A 125 -4.29 -16.34 -2.90
CA HIS A 125 -3.58 -17.30 -2.04
C HIS A 125 -3.59 -16.89 -0.56
N HIS A 126 -3.89 -15.63 -0.27
CA HIS A 126 -3.84 -15.07 1.08
C HIS A 126 -5.21 -14.76 1.67
N ILE A 127 -6.29 -14.80 0.87
CA ILE A 127 -7.61 -14.30 1.28
C ILE A 127 -8.14 -14.98 2.55
N ASP A 128 -8.00 -16.31 2.69
CA ASP A 128 -8.45 -17.05 3.86
C ASP A 128 -7.70 -16.62 5.14
N GLU A 129 -6.41 -16.34 5.01
CA GLU A 129 -5.61 -15.85 6.12
C GLU A 129 -5.96 -14.39 6.45
N ILE A 130 -6.19 -13.54 5.44
CA ILE A 130 -6.62 -12.16 5.63
C ILE A 130 -7.95 -12.11 6.39
N VAL A 131 -8.92 -12.96 6.03
CA VAL A 131 -10.20 -13.07 6.75
C VAL A 131 -10.00 -13.41 8.22
N LYS A 132 -9.07 -14.32 8.53
CA LYS A 132 -8.78 -14.71 9.91
C LYS A 132 -8.12 -13.61 10.73
N LEU A 133 -7.10 -12.99 10.17
CA LEU A 133 -6.21 -12.08 10.89
C LEU A 133 -6.71 -10.64 11.01
N ILE A 134 -7.51 -10.16 10.04
CA ILE A 134 -7.98 -8.79 10.04
C ILE A 134 -8.93 -8.50 11.22
N LYS A 135 -8.77 -7.36 11.84
CA LYS A 135 -9.61 -6.89 12.94
C LYS A 135 -11.07 -6.71 12.50
N PRO A 136 -12.08 -7.02 13.35
CA PRO A 136 -13.46 -6.60 13.08
C PRO A 136 -13.56 -5.10 12.80
N GLN A 137 -14.37 -4.73 11.78
CA GLN A 137 -14.50 -3.38 11.24
C GLN A 137 -13.22 -2.83 10.60
N GLY A 138 -12.25 -3.70 10.31
CA GLY A 138 -11.05 -3.37 9.57
C GLY A 138 -11.34 -3.08 8.08
N LYS A 139 -10.32 -2.64 7.36
CA LYS A 139 -10.42 -2.36 5.92
C LYS A 139 -9.37 -3.17 5.15
N PHE A 140 -9.83 -3.84 4.12
CA PHE A 140 -9.00 -4.63 3.21
C PHE A 140 -8.92 -3.99 1.84
N GLY A 141 -7.72 -3.81 1.30
CA GLY A 141 -7.51 -3.27 -0.04
C GLY A 141 -6.54 -4.12 -0.85
N PHE A 142 -6.74 -4.17 -2.18
CA PHE A 142 -5.84 -4.92 -3.08
C PHE A 142 -5.78 -4.29 -4.47
N ILE A 143 -4.75 -4.69 -5.26
CA ILE A 143 -4.44 -4.11 -6.56
C ILE A 143 -4.27 -5.16 -7.67
N ASP A 144 -4.06 -6.43 -7.33
CA ASP A 144 -3.92 -7.52 -8.31
C ASP A 144 -5.29 -8.01 -8.79
N ASP A 145 -5.27 -8.81 -9.85
CA ASP A 145 -6.46 -9.27 -10.58
C ASP A 145 -6.71 -10.78 -10.33
N PRO A 146 -7.20 -11.19 -9.14
CA PRO A 146 -7.56 -12.57 -8.88
C PRO A 146 -8.72 -12.99 -9.79
N LYS A 147 -8.70 -14.23 -10.30
CA LYS A 147 -9.76 -14.75 -11.18
C LYS A 147 -11.12 -14.77 -10.50
N SER A 148 -11.12 -15.02 -9.20
CA SER A 148 -12.29 -14.95 -8.34
C SER A 148 -11.84 -14.62 -6.92
N LEU A 149 -12.66 -13.84 -6.20
CA LEU A 149 -12.41 -13.49 -4.82
C LEU A 149 -13.73 -13.58 -4.04
N ASP A 150 -13.81 -14.54 -3.10
CA ASP A 150 -14.95 -14.62 -2.21
C ASP A 150 -14.79 -13.63 -1.05
N VAL A 151 -15.57 -12.56 -1.09
CA VAL A 151 -15.59 -11.52 -0.04
C VAL A 151 -16.63 -11.78 1.05
N MET A 152 -17.49 -12.79 0.88
CA MET A 152 -18.57 -13.06 1.84
C MET A 152 -18.07 -13.42 3.26
N PRO A 153 -16.93 -14.11 3.45
CA PRO A 153 -16.40 -14.36 4.79
C PRO A 153 -16.09 -13.10 5.60
N PHE A 154 -15.79 -11.97 4.96
CA PHE A 154 -15.57 -10.69 5.64
C PHE A 154 -16.81 -10.11 6.32
N LYS A 155 -18.02 -10.54 5.89
CA LYS A 155 -19.29 -10.05 6.42
C LYS A 155 -19.39 -10.23 7.94
N SER A 156 -18.92 -11.35 8.48
CA SER A 156 -19.01 -11.64 9.91
C SER A 156 -18.22 -10.65 10.79
N LYS A 157 -17.19 -10.01 10.21
CA LYS A 157 -16.36 -9.00 10.87
C LYS A 157 -16.69 -7.58 10.42
N ALA A 158 -17.69 -7.38 9.57
CA ALA A 158 -18.04 -6.09 8.96
C ALA A 158 -16.82 -5.38 8.31
N VAL A 159 -15.93 -6.15 7.66
CA VAL A 159 -14.75 -5.62 6.97
C VAL A 159 -15.18 -4.99 5.65
N SER A 160 -14.70 -3.78 5.37
CA SER A 160 -14.89 -3.16 4.05
C SER A 160 -13.77 -3.58 3.09
N THR A 161 -14.14 -3.87 1.84
CA THR A 161 -13.20 -4.29 0.79
C THR A 161 -13.07 -3.19 -0.25
N HIS A 162 -11.85 -2.88 -0.64
CA HIS A 162 -11.51 -1.78 -1.54
C HIS A 162 -10.64 -2.29 -2.70
N PHE A 163 -11.02 -1.89 -3.91
CA PHE A 163 -10.21 -2.08 -5.11
C PHE A 163 -9.41 -0.81 -5.39
N GLU A 164 -8.18 -0.95 -5.83
CA GLU A 164 -7.43 0.17 -6.37
C GLU A 164 -6.95 -0.12 -7.79
N PHE A 165 -7.26 0.79 -8.68
CA PHE A 165 -6.81 0.79 -10.06
C PHE A 165 -6.52 2.24 -10.47
N MET A 166 -5.25 2.63 -10.44
CA MET A 166 -4.82 4.01 -10.63
C MET A 166 -5.23 4.64 -11.98
N PHE A 167 -5.60 3.81 -12.96
CA PHE A 167 -6.09 4.31 -14.26
C PHE A 167 -7.56 4.73 -14.24
N THR A 168 -8.32 4.46 -13.17
CA THR A 168 -9.77 4.77 -13.10
C THR A 168 -10.02 6.24 -13.40
N ARG A 169 -9.32 7.15 -12.75
CA ARG A 169 -9.48 8.60 -12.91
C ARG A 169 -9.26 9.05 -14.36
N SER A 170 -8.18 8.57 -14.99
CA SER A 170 -7.85 8.95 -16.38
C SER A 170 -8.71 8.24 -17.42
N MET A 171 -9.04 6.96 -17.21
CA MET A 171 -9.87 6.19 -18.16
C MET A 171 -11.31 6.68 -18.23
N PHE A 172 -11.90 7.03 -17.10
CA PHE A 172 -13.27 7.48 -16.99
C PHE A 172 -13.39 9.00 -16.94
N GLN A 173 -12.28 9.74 -16.98
CA GLN A 173 -12.22 11.20 -16.90
C GLN A 173 -13.11 11.73 -15.76
N THR A 174 -12.89 11.17 -14.56
CA THR A 174 -13.67 11.52 -13.37
C THR A 174 -13.47 12.99 -12.99
N GLU A 175 -14.43 13.58 -12.28
CA GLU A 175 -14.39 14.98 -11.85
C GLU A 175 -13.13 15.32 -11.03
N ASP A 176 -12.63 14.33 -10.29
CA ASP A 176 -11.42 14.43 -9.46
C ASP A 176 -10.12 13.98 -10.17
N MET A 177 -10.10 13.89 -11.50
CA MET A 177 -8.91 13.47 -12.26
C MET A 177 -7.67 14.31 -11.96
N ILE A 178 -7.85 15.59 -11.64
CA ILE A 178 -6.77 16.53 -11.25
C ILE A 178 -6.02 16.07 -9.98
N GLU A 179 -6.62 15.24 -9.14
CA GLU A 179 -5.96 14.75 -7.93
C GLU A 179 -4.69 13.96 -8.24
N GLN A 180 -4.58 13.32 -9.41
CA GLN A 180 -3.33 12.64 -9.80
C GLN A 180 -2.18 13.64 -9.98
N HIS A 181 -2.44 14.82 -10.53
CA HIS A 181 -1.48 15.91 -10.60
C HIS A 181 -1.04 16.36 -9.19
N HIS A 182 -2.01 16.59 -8.31
CA HIS A 182 -1.75 17.01 -6.93
C HIS A 182 -0.93 15.98 -6.14
N ILE A 183 -1.29 14.70 -6.26
CA ILE A 183 -0.57 13.59 -5.62
C ILE A 183 0.88 13.53 -6.11
N LEU A 184 1.10 13.57 -7.42
CA LEU A 184 2.44 13.50 -8.00
C LEU A 184 3.32 14.67 -7.55
N ASN A 185 2.79 15.90 -7.53
CA ASN A 185 3.52 17.06 -7.04
C ASN A 185 3.85 16.94 -5.55
N LYS A 186 2.89 16.52 -4.73
CA LYS A 186 3.10 16.35 -3.30
C LYS A 186 4.15 15.28 -3.00
N VAL A 187 4.16 14.18 -3.75
CA VAL A 187 5.18 13.14 -3.57
C VAL A 187 6.53 13.59 -4.13
N SER A 188 6.55 14.37 -5.22
CA SER A 188 7.80 15.01 -5.70
C SER A 188 8.44 15.85 -4.61
N ASP A 189 7.66 16.68 -3.92
CA ASP A 189 8.15 17.52 -2.81
C ASP A 189 8.64 16.66 -1.62
N LEU A 190 7.97 15.54 -1.32
CA LEU A 190 8.41 14.61 -0.28
C LEU A 190 9.75 13.95 -0.64
N ILE A 191 9.93 13.54 -1.88
CA ILE A 191 11.20 12.94 -2.36
C ILE A 191 12.33 13.95 -2.26
N ASP A 192 12.12 15.18 -2.69
CA ASP A 192 13.14 16.22 -2.65
C ASP A 192 13.57 16.58 -1.23
N ASN A 193 12.72 16.38 -0.24
CA ASN A 193 12.96 16.84 1.14
C ASN A 193 13.19 15.73 2.17
N THR A 194 12.61 14.53 2.00
CA THR A 194 12.52 13.57 3.12
C THR A 194 12.61 12.09 2.76
N ILE A 195 12.25 11.70 1.55
CA ILE A 195 12.18 10.28 1.16
C ILE A 195 13.44 9.92 0.35
N ALA A 196 14.16 8.89 0.78
CA ALA A 196 15.22 8.28 -0.01
C ALA A 196 14.65 7.20 -0.93
N PHE A 197 15.02 7.24 -2.20
CA PHE A 197 14.69 6.22 -3.21
C PHE A 197 15.92 5.40 -3.57
#